data_55ec8bd721306e53156d22b8dafe405f
#
_entry.id   55ec8bd721306e53156d22b8dafe405f
#
_cell.length_a   1.000
_cell.length_b   1.000
_cell.length_c   1.000
_cell.angle_alpha   90.00
_cell.angle_beta   90.00
_cell.angle_gamma   90.00
#
_symmetry.space_group_name_H-M   'P 1'
#
loop_
_entity.id
_entity.type
_entity.pdbx_description
1 polymer ?
#
loop_
_entity_poly.entity_id
_entity_poly.type
_entity_poly.pdbx_seq_one_letter_code
_entity_poly.pdbx_strand_id
1 'polypeptide(L)'
;MANRKLKDDNEKNPIRRYFDEVGNEALLTREEEVELAKRIEQDDEEAREKLASSNLRLVISIAKKYRNYGLPFLDLIQEGNLGLMKAIEKFDWRKGYKFSTYATWWIRQAILKALTNRSRTVRVPAHMKELSRKIDRVEEEYIQEHGTEPPIEKVAEDLDVTVEKVRRAKKAAQTTVSLDKPLGEESSDSGVLGDIFADDNLPTPEQETFDSLLKGRLKGLLNKELTDREKHILKLRYGLEDYKTRTLEEVGEVFDISRERVRQLQNRAIEKLQRPEIKEELGRYKKLSEEE
;
A
#
# COMPACT_ATOMS: atom_id res chain seq x y z
N MET A 1 -14.28 22.78 36.29
CA MET A 1 -14.38 22.67 34.83
C MET A 1 -13.49 21.59 34.24
N ALA A 2 -12.31 21.29 34.78
CA ALA A 2 -11.41 20.23 34.29
C ALA A 2 -11.99 18.80 34.35
N ASN A 3 -12.73 18.46 35.40
CA ASN A 3 -13.33 17.13 35.58
C ASN A 3 -14.49 16.83 34.61
N ARG A 4 -15.11 17.83 34.00
CA ARG A 4 -16.17 17.65 32.99
C ARG A 4 -15.59 17.37 31.60
N LYS A 5 -14.47 18.04 31.24
CA LYS A 5 -13.75 17.77 29.99
C LYS A 5 -13.14 16.37 29.95
N LEU A 6 -12.60 15.89 31.07
CA LEU A 6 -12.05 14.54 31.18
C LEU A 6 -13.13 13.44 31.12
N LYS A 7 -14.39 13.72 31.49
CA LYS A 7 -15.52 12.80 31.28
C LYS A 7 -15.99 12.78 29.83
N ASP A 8 -16.11 13.94 29.19
CA ASP A 8 -16.56 14.06 27.80
C ASP A 8 -15.54 13.42 26.80
N ASP A 9 -14.23 13.56 27.05
CA ASP A 9 -13.19 12.91 26.24
C ASP A 9 -13.14 11.38 26.48
N ASN A 10 -13.51 10.93 27.67
CA ASN A 10 -13.59 9.51 28.02
C ASN A 10 -14.82 8.81 27.41
N GLU A 11 -15.93 9.52 27.20
CA GLU A 11 -17.12 9.00 26.53
C GLU A 11 -16.96 8.88 25.02
N LYS A 12 -16.03 9.66 24.43
CA LYS A 12 -15.73 9.63 22.98
C LYS A 12 -14.74 8.53 22.58
N ASN A 13 -14.18 7.77 23.52
CA ASN A 13 -13.23 6.71 23.18
C ASN A 13 -13.98 5.44 22.71
N PRO A 14 -13.91 5.07 21.40
CA PRO A 14 -14.64 3.93 20.85
C PRO A 14 -14.32 2.60 21.54
N ILE A 15 -13.10 2.45 22.05
CA ILE A 15 -12.66 1.25 22.76
C ILE A 15 -13.41 1.11 24.09
N ARG A 16 -13.58 2.21 24.82
CA ARG A 16 -14.24 2.19 26.11
C ARG A 16 -15.73 1.86 25.97
N ARG A 17 -16.38 2.52 25.00
CA ARG A 17 -17.78 2.25 24.70
C ARG A 17 -18.01 0.77 24.35
N TYR A 18 -17.17 0.20 23.51
CA TYR A 18 -17.22 -1.22 23.18
C TYR A 18 -17.06 -2.11 24.42
N PHE A 19 -16.14 -1.78 25.34
CA PHE A 19 -15.96 -2.55 26.56
C PHE A 19 -17.14 -2.45 27.52
N ASP A 20 -17.76 -1.29 27.61
CA ASP A 20 -18.95 -1.10 28.45
C ASP A 20 -20.13 -1.89 27.89
N GLU A 21 -20.33 -1.91 26.58
CA GLU A 21 -21.35 -2.72 25.91
C GLU A 21 -21.12 -4.23 26.14
N VAL A 22 -19.90 -4.72 25.91
CA VAL A 22 -19.53 -6.14 26.11
C VAL A 22 -19.54 -6.55 27.59
N GLY A 23 -19.26 -5.60 28.50
CA GLY A 23 -19.24 -5.85 29.95
C GLY A 23 -20.60 -6.17 30.55
N ASN A 24 -21.70 -5.71 29.94
CA ASN A 24 -23.07 -5.89 30.40
C ASN A 24 -23.65 -7.27 30.07
N GLU A 25 -23.03 -8.04 29.17
CA GLU A 25 -23.48 -9.35 28.77
C GLU A 25 -23.22 -10.42 29.86
N ALA A 26 -24.23 -11.22 30.17
CA ALA A 26 -24.09 -12.31 31.12
C ALA A 26 -23.24 -13.45 30.57
N LEU A 27 -22.47 -14.09 31.45
CA LEU A 27 -21.72 -15.29 31.10
C LEU A 27 -22.66 -16.47 31.06
N LEU A 28 -22.51 -17.33 30.05
CA LEU A 28 -23.29 -18.54 29.87
C LEU A 28 -22.78 -19.69 30.73
N THR A 29 -23.73 -20.49 31.25
CA THR A 29 -23.41 -21.78 31.84
C THR A 29 -23.21 -22.83 30.74
N ARG A 30 -22.67 -24.01 31.11
CA ARG A 30 -22.42 -25.08 30.13
C ARG A 30 -23.76 -25.62 29.53
N GLU A 31 -24.80 -25.66 30.34
CA GLU A 31 -26.14 -26.09 29.92
C GLU A 31 -26.72 -25.13 28.89
N GLU A 32 -26.56 -23.81 29.11
CA GLU A 32 -27.02 -22.78 28.18
C GLU A 32 -26.19 -22.80 26.88
N GLU A 33 -24.86 -23.04 26.94
CA GLU A 33 -24.03 -23.21 25.73
C GLU A 33 -24.54 -24.34 24.84
N VAL A 34 -24.93 -25.48 25.45
CA VAL A 34 -25.46 -26.64 24.73
C VAL A 34 -26.89 -26.37 24.19
N GLU A 35 -27.72 -25.68 24.93
CA GLU A 35 -29.09 -25.32 24.47
C GLU A 35 -29.02 -24.37 23.28
N LEU A 36 -28.21 -23.32 23.38
CA LEU A 36 -27.97 -22.38 22.26
C LEU A 36 -27.39 -23.10 21.04
N ALA A 37 -26.41 -23.99 21.23
CA ALA A 37 -25.85 -24.77 20.13
C ALA A 37 -26.85 -25.63 19.39
N LYS A 38 -27.81 -26.22 20.11
CA LYS A 38 -28.92 -26.99 19.50
C LYS A 38 -29.87 -26.10 18.69
N ARG A 39 -30.16 -24.89 19.19
CA ARG A 39 -30.98 -23.92 18.46
C ARG A 39 -30.27 -23.41 17.21
N ILE A 40 -28.96 -23.20 17.27
CA ILE A 40 -28.14 -22.79 16.12
C ILE A 40 -28.14 -23.86 15.02
N GLU A 41 -28.16 -25.16 15.36
CA GLU A 41 -28.33 -26.25 14.37
C GLU A 41 -29.68 -26.17 13.62
N GLN A 42 -30.68 -25.44 14.16
CA GLN A 42 -31.97 -25.17 13.54
C GLN A 42 -32.05 -23.82 12.85
N ASP A 43 -30.89 -23.21 12.54
CA ASP A 43 -30.74 -21.88 11.92
C ASP A 43 -31.35 -20.72 12.73
N ASP A 44 -31.38 -20.83 14.07
CA ASP A 44 -31.84 -19.77 14.95
C ASP A 44 -30.78 -18.67 15.10
N GLU A 45 -31.03 -17.50 14.45
CA GLU A 45 -30.12 -16.37 14.44
C GLU A 45 -30.04 -15.68 15.82
N GLU A 46 -31.13 -15.63 16.59
CA GLU A 46 -31.10 -15.04 17.94
C GLU A 46 -30.21 -15.85 18.89
N ALA A 47 -30.23 -17.18 18.76
CA ALA A 47 -29.34 -18.04 19.53
C ALA A 47 -27.87 -17.84 19.14
N ARG A 48 -27.60 -17.60 17.86
CA ARG A 48 -26.27 -17.30 17.33
C ARG A 48 -25.74 -15.97 17.88
N GLU A 49 -26.54 -14.90 17.82
CA GLU A 49 -26.18 -13.58 18.37
C GLU A 49 -25.94 -13.66 19.87
N LYS A 50 -26.78 -14.38 20.64
CA LYS A 50 -26.64 -14.55 22.08
C LYS A 50 -25.36 -15.31 22.45
N LEU A 51 -25.03 -16.38 21.73
CA LEU A 51 -23.79 -17.13 21.96
C LEU A 51 -22.56 -16.29 21.62
N ALA A 52 -22.63 -15.47 20.56
CA ALA A 52 -21.57 -14.57 20.17
C ALA A 52 -21.36 -13.46 21.22
N SER A 53 -22.40 -12.71 21.58
CA SER A 53 -22.32 -11.55 22.50
C SER A 53 -21.77 -11.95 23.87
N SER A 54 -22.25 -13.06 24.43
CA SER A 54 -21.78 -13.58 25.72
C SER A 54 -20.30 -14.02 25.71
N ASN A 55 -19.72 -14.27 24.55
CA ASN A 55 -18.32 -14.72 24.39
C ASN A 55 -17.35 -13.63 23.88
N LEU A 56 -17.78 -12.39 23.64
CA LEU A 56 -16.91 -11.30 23.22
C LEU A 56 -15.79 -10.99 24.24
N ARG A 57 -16.07 -11.18 25.54
CA ARG A 57 -15.06 -11.03 26.61
C ARG A 57 -13.90 -12.03 26.43
N LEU A 58 -14.15 -13.23 25.94
CA LEU A 58 -13.13 -14.22 25.63
C LEU A 58 -12.21 -13.70 24.50
N VAL A 59 -12.80 -13.13 23.45
CA VAL A 59 -12.04 -12.53 22.35
C VAL A 59 -11.11 -11.42 22.84
N ILE A 60 -11.62 -10.50 23.66
CA ILE A 60 -10.83 -9.42 24.25
C ILE A 60 -9.65 -9.97 25.06
N SER A 61 -9.87 -11.00 25.88
CA SER A 61 -8.84 -11.61 26.70
C SER A 61 -7.70 -12.24 25.89
N ILE A 62 -8.04 -12.81 24.73
CA ILE A 62 -7.08 -13.40 23.81
C ILE A 62 -6.36 -12.29 23.02
N ALA A 63 -7.09 -11.34 22.44
CA ALA A 63 -6.54 -10.22 21.67
C ALA A 63 -5.55 -9.37 22.49
N LYS A 64 -5.79 -9.23 23.80
CA LYS A 64 -4.90 -8.50 24.71
C LYS A 64 -3.45 -9.02 24.69
N LYS A 65 -3.24 -10.33 24.45
CA LYS A 65 -1.91 -10.95 24.37
C LYS A 65 -1.15 -10.59 23.11
N TYR A 66 -1.85 -10.04 22.10
CA TYR A 66 -1.30 -9.70 20.78
C TYR A 66 -1.21 -8.19 20.54
N ARG A 67 -1.34 -7.37 21.60
CA ARG A 67 -1.12 -5.92 21.50
C ARG A 67 0.31 -5.64 21.08
N ASN A 68 0.51 -4.55 20.36
CA ASN A 68 1.81 -4.07 19.90
C ASN A 68 2.51 -4.93 18.82
N TYR A 69 1.81 -5.86 18.20
CA TYR A 69 2.33 -6.67 17.08
C TYR A 69 2.03 -6.07 15.69
N GLY A 70 1.77 -4.74 15.61
CA GLY A 70 1.63 -4.01 14.35
C GLY A 70 0.19 -3.85 13.86
N LEU A 71 -0.82 -4.26 14.65
CA LEU A 71 -2.23 -3.93 14.40
C LEU A 71 -2.83 -3.17 15.58
N PRO A 72 -3.72 -2.20 15.34
CA PRO A 72 -4.53 -1.56 16.36
C PRO A 72 -5.33 -2.58 17.18
N PHE A 73 -5.53 -2.29 18.48
CA PHE A 73 -6.17 -3.25 19.38
C PHE A 73 -7.62 -3.58 18.98
N LEU A 74 -8.37 -2.58 18.50
CA LEU A 74 -9.73 -2.80 18.00
C LEU A 74 -9.75 -3.74 16.79
N ASP A 75 -8.80 -3.60 15.88
CA ASP A 75 -8.71 -4.47 14.70
C ASP A 75 -8.40 -5.92 15.10
N LEU A 76 -7.53 -6.11 16.11
CA LEU A 76 -7.27 -7.44 16.66
C LEU A 76 -8.54 -8.08 17.26
N ILE A 77 -9.35 -7.27 17.96
CA ILE A 77 -10.63 -7.73 18.51
C ILE A 77 -11.58 -8.11 17.37
N GLN A 78 -11.73 -7.28 16.34
CA GLN A 78 -12.63 -7.56 15.23
C GLN A 78 -12.21 -8.81 14.44
N GLU A 79 -10.92 -8.97 14.17
CA GLU A 79 -10.42 -10.22 13.55
C GLU A 79 -10.66 -11.43 14.46
N GLY A 80 -10.53 -11.26 15.77
CA GLY A 80 -10.89 -12.28 16.77
C GLY A 80 -12.39 -12.61 16.76
N ASN A 81 -13.26 -11.60 16.63
CA ASN A 81 -14.71 -11.78 16.50
C ASN A 81 -15.07 -12.59 15.24
N LEU A 82 -14.40 -12.34 14.11
CA LEU A 82 -14.56 -13.18 12.91
C LEU A 82 -14.14 -14.64 13.17
N GLY A 83 -13.12 -14.85 14.00
CA GLY A 83 -12.73 -16.18 14.47
C GLY A 83 -13.78 -16.82 15.37
N LEU A 84 -14.38 -16.04 16.27
CA LEU A 84 -15.46 -16.48 17.14
C LEU A 84 -16.69 -16.93 16.34
N MET A 85 -17.12 -16.15 15.33
CA MET A 85 -18.24 -16.51 14.46
C MET A 85 -18.01 -17.86 13.76
N LYS A 86 -16.80 -18.09 13.25
CA LYS A 86 -16.43 -19.40 12.67
C LYS A 86 -16.41 -20.53 13.68
N ALA A 87 -16.07 -20.23 14.94
CA ALA A 87 -16.15 -21.22 16.00
C ALA A 87 -17.59 -21.61 16.30
N ILE A 88 -18.52 -20.65 16.31
CA ILE A 88 -19.96 -20.89 16.54
C ILE A 88 -20.52 -21.77 15.43
N GLU A 89 -20.23 -21.49 14.17
CA GLU A 89 -20.69 -22.28 13.01
C GLU A 89 -20.22 -23.75 13.05
N LYS A 90 -19.04 -24.01 13.64
CA LYS A 90 -18.41 -25.33 13.63
C LYS A 90 -18.41 -26.05 14.97
N PHE A 91 -19.06 -25.48 15.96
CA PHE A 91 -19.08 -26.05 17.29
C PHE A 91 -20.03 -27.27 17.37
N ASP A 92 -19.47 -28.41 17.81
CA ASP A 92 -20.24 -29.64 18.04
C ASP A 92 -20.36 -29.91 19.56
N TRP A 93 -21.50 -29.60 20.10
CA TRP A 93 -21.82 -29.80 21.53
C TRP A 93 -21.81 -31.28 21.97
N ARG A 94 -21.95 -32.22 21.04
CA ARG A 94 -21.96 -33.69 21.31
C ARG A 94 -20.61 -34.18 21.80
N LYS A 95 -19.53 -33.45 21.49
CA LYS A 95 -18.17 -33.78 21.94
C LYS A 95 -17.91 -33.51 23.42
N GLY A 96 -18.82 -32.85 24.12
CA GLY A 96 -18.78 -32.67 25.57
C GLY A 96 -17.75 -31.63 26.08
N TYR A 97 -17.04 -30.95 25.22
CA TYR A 97 -16.08 -29.86 25.59
C TYR A 97 -16.84 -28.54 25.78
N LYS A 98 -16.26 -27.62 26.61
CA LYS A 98 -16.75 -26.26 26.72
C LYS A 98 -16.54 -25.51 25.41
N PHE A 99 -17.48 -24.65 25.05
CA PHE A 99 -17.35 -23.78 23.87
C PHE A 99 -16.07 -22.95 23.88
N SER A 100 -15.69 -22.35 25.02
CA SER A 100 -14.50 -21.52 25.18
C SER A 100 -13.20 -22.24 24.80
N THR A 101 -13.11 -23.57 25.06
CA THR A 101 -11.92 -24.36 24.69
C THR A 101 -11.76 -24.45 23.18
N TYR A 102 -12.85 -24.68 22.47
CA TYR A 102 -12.87 -24.77 21.01
C TYR A 102 -12.72 -23.39 20.35
N ALA A 103 -13.45 -22.40 20.83
CA ALA A 103 -13.43 -21.03 20.29
C ALA A 103 -12.03 -20.38 20.41
N THR A 104 -11.31 -20.63 21.49
CA THR A 104 -9.96 -20.09 21.70
C THR A 104 -9.01 -20.41 20.53
N TRP A 105 -9.11 -21.60 19.96
CA TRP A 105 -8.28 -21.99 18.81
C TRP A 105 -8.63 -21.17 17.56
N TRP A 106 -9.90 -20.98 17.24
CA TRP A 106 -10.36 -20.22 16.08
C TRP A 106 -10.06 -18.73 16.21
N ILE A 107 -10.30 -18.16 17.40
CA ILE A 107 -9.99 -16.77 17.71
C ILE A 107 -8.49 -16.50 17.53
N ARG A 108 -7.65 -17.35 18.13
CA ARG A 108 -6.19 -17.24 17.99
C ARG A 108 -5.75 -17.37 16.55
N GLN A 109 -6.28 -18.32 15.81
CA GLN A 109 -5.96 -18.53 14.39
C GLN A 109 -6.32 -17.32 13.54
N ALA A 110 -7.50 -16.72 13.77
CA ALA A 110 -7.94 -15.52 13.05
C ALA A 110 -7.00 -14.33 13.35
N ILE A 111 -6.69 -14.07 14.60
CA ILE A 111 -5.77 -12.99 15.02
C ILE A 111 -4.38 -13.19 14.40
N LEU A 112 -3.79 -14.37 14.48
CA LEU A 112 -2.48 -14.66 13.90
C LEU A 112 -2.47 -14.51 12.38
N LYS A 113 -3.53 -14.94 11.71
CA LYS A 113 -3.71 -14.74 10.27
C LYS A 113 -3.80 -13.26 9.90
N ALA A 114 -4.52 -12.46 10.68
CA ALA A 114 -4.62 -11.02 10.48
C ALA A 114 -3.25 -10.35 10.67
N LEU A 115 -2.53 -10.66 11.74
CA LEU A 115 -1.18 -10.17 11.99
C LEU A 115 -0.21 -10.54 10.88
N THR A 116 -0.31 -11.75 10.35
CA THR A 116 0.55 -12.16 9.23
C THR A 116 0.27 -11.36 7.97
N ASN A 117 -0.99 -11.04 7.71
CA ASN A 117 -1.40 -10.43 6.44
C ASN A 117 -1.44 -8.90 6.45
N ARG A 118 -1.73 -8.26 7.61
CA ARG A 118 -2.11 -6.83 7.69
C ARG A 118 -1.25 -6.00 8.65
N SER A 119 -0.28 -6.61 9.37
CA SER A 119 0.53 -5.88 10.36
C SER A 119 1.55 -4.92 9.77
N ARG A 120 1.80 -4.93 8.47
CA ARG A 120 2.78 -4.09 7.78
C ARG A 120 2.11 -3.28 6.68
N THR A 121 2.55 -2.03 6.49
CA THR A 121 2.11 -1.15 5.40
C THR A 121 2.38 -1.79 4.04
N VAL A 122 3.59 -2.33 3.85
CA VAL A 122 3.92 -3.14 2.67
C VAL A 122 3.73 -4.61 3.03
N ARG A 123 2.75 -5.27 2.39
CA ARG A 123 2.45 -6.68 2.64
C ARG A 123 3.63 -7.58 2.27
N VAL A 124 4.05 -8.41 3.22
CA VAL A 124 5.09 -9.44 3.03
C VAL A 124 4.44 -10.82 3.08
N PRO A 125 4.71 -11.73 2.11
CA PRO A 125 4.21 -13.10 2.14
C PRO A 125 4.59 -13.85 3.42
N ALA A 126 3.72 -14.78 3.87
CA ALA A 126 3.90 -15.50 5.14
C ALA A 126 5.22 -16.29 5.19
N HIS A 127 5.58 -16.96 4.09
CA HIS A 127 6.83 -17.71 4.00
C HIS A 127 8.09 -16.84 4.13
N MET A 128 8.05 -15.59 3.65
CA MET A 128 9.16 -14.65 3.81
C MET A 128 9.29 -14.15 5.26
N LYS A 129 8.15 -13.93 5.96
CA LYS A 129 8.16 -13.60 7.39
C LYS A 129 8.70 -14.76 8.24
N GLU A 130 8.34 -15.99 7.88
CA GLU A 130 8.84 -17.17 8.57
C GLU A 130 10.35 -17.33 8.35
N LEU A 131 10.82 -17.13 7.11
CA LEU A 131 12.23 -17.15 6.79
C LEU A 131 12.99 -16.06 7.55
N SER A 132 12.47 -14.83 7.61
CA SER A 132 13.06 -13.73 8.37
C SER A 132 13.25 -14.12 9.85
N ARG A 133 12.21 -14.69 10.48
CA ARG A 133 12.31 -15.14 11.89
C ARG A 133 13.34 -16.24 12.11
N LYS A 134 13.52 -17.12 11.12
CA LYS A 134 14.57 -18.15 11.19
C LYS A 134 15.97 -17.53 11.07
N ILE A 135 16.11 -16.53 10.17
CA ILE A 135 17.34 -15.75 10.02
C ILE A 135 17.67 -15.04 11.33
N ASP A 136 16.71 -14.28 11.89
CA ASP A 136 16.90 -13.55 13.14
C ASP A 136 17.38 -14.47 14.28
N ARG A 137 16.81 -15.69 14.38
CA ARG A 137 17.20 -16.68 15.39
C ARG A 137 18.65 -17.18 15.19
N VAL A 138 19.02 -17.53 13.96
CA VAL A 138 20.40 -18.00 13.66
C VAL A 138 21.40 -16.88 13.92
N GLU A 139 21.05 -15.64 13.59
CA GLU A 139 21.91 -14.48 13.87
C GLU A 139 22.05 -14.24 15.37
N GLU A 140 20.97 -14.32 16.15
CA GLU A 140 21.02 -14.20 17.61
C GLU A 140 21.88 -15.31 18.25
N GLU A 141 21.71 -16.56 17.84
CA GLU A 141 22.49 -17.70 18.32
C GLU A 141 24.00 -17.52 18.01
N TYR A 142 24.32 -17.12 16.77
CA TYR A 142 25.71 -16.89 16.35
C TYR A 142 26.35 -15.71 17.10
N ILE A 143 25.63 -14.62 17.33
CA ILE A 143 26.12 -13.46 18.09
C ILE A 143 26.39 -13.86 19.56
N GLN A 144 25.54 -14.70 20.15
CA GLN A 144 25.76 -15.18 21.52
C GLN A 144 27.02 -16.05 21.65
N GLU A 145 27.34 -16.84 20.63
CA GLU A 145 28.49 -17.72 20.62
C GLU A 145 29.82 -17.02 20.25
N HIS A 146 29.78 -16.12 19.27
CA HIS A 146 30.99 -15.54 18.67
C HIS A 146 31.17 -14.03 18.93
N GLY A 147 30.13 -13.34 19.45
CA GLY A 147 30.16 -11.89 19.72
C GLY A 147 30.16 -10.98 18.50
N THR A 148 29.97 -11.54 17.30
CA THR A 148 29.97 -10.82 16.02
C THR A 148 28.81 -11.28 15.14
N GLU A 149 28.36 -10.45 14.21
CA GLU A 149 27.33 -10.84 13.24
C GLU A 149 27.85 -11.92 12.28
N PRO A 150 27.03 -12.94 11.96
CA PRO A 150 27.41 -13.98 11.01
C PRO A 150 27.50 -13.43 9.57
N PRO A 151 28.43 -13.92 8.75
CA PRO A 151 28.40 -13.65 7.32
C PRO A 151 27.13 -14.25 6.68
N ILE A 152 26.62 -13.60 5.64
CA ILE A 152 25.36 -13.99 4.98
C ILE A 152 25.43 -15.41 4.41
N GLU A 153 26.60 -15.82 3.96
CA GLU A 153 26.89 -17.16 3.44
C GLU A 153 26.67 -18.23 4.50
N LYS A 154 27.11 -17.96 5.74
CA LYS A 154 26.92 -18.86 6.88
C LYS A 154 25.45 -19.03 7.24
N VAL A 155 24.70 -17.92 7.30
CA VAL A 155 23.24 -17.95 7.55
C VAL A 155 22.51 -18.73 6.45
N ALA A 156 22.95 -18.60 5.20
CA ALA A 156 22.39 -19.33 4.07
C ALA A 156 22.66 -20.83 4.17
N GLU A 157 23.86 -21.23 4.59
CA GLU A 157 24.25 -22.61 4.82
C GLU A 157 23.45 -23.25 5.97
N ASP A 158 23.37 -22.58 7.12
CA ASP A 158 22.68 -23.09 8.31
C ASP A 158 21.16 -23.27 8.09
N LEU A 159 20.55 -22.47 7.20
CA LEU A 159 19.13 -22.55 6.86
C LEU A 159 18.82 -23.35 5.58
N ASP A 160 19.86 -23.88 4.91
CA ASP A 160 19.74 -24.59 3.61
C ASP A 160 18.95 -23.77 2.56
N VAL A 161 19.33 -22.48 2.42
CA VAL A 161 18.71 -21.56 1.45
C VAL A 161 19.80 -20.83 0.65
N THR A 162 19.41 -20.27 -0.50
CA THR A 162 20.33 -19.45 -1.29
C THR A 162 20.61 -18.10 -0.64
N VAL A 163 21.81 -17.57 -0.80
CA VAL A 163 22.20 -16.22 -0.33
C VAL A 163 21.26 -15.14 -0.81
N GLU A 164 20.76 -15.26 -2.07
CA GLU A 164 19.77 -14.30 -2.59
C GLU A 164 18.45 -14.32 -1.82
N LYS A 165 17.96 -15.50 -1.38
CA LYS A 165 16.75 -15.59 -0.56
C LYS A 165 16.95 -14.92 0.79
N VAL A 166 18.12 -15.08 1.42
CA VAL A 166 18.47 -14.41 2.69
C VAL A 166 18.47 -12.90 2.49
N ARG A 167 19.12 -12.38 1.45
CA ARG A 167 19.14 -10.94 1.14
C ARG A 167 17.72 -10.39 0.90
N ARG A 168 16.89 -11.10 0.13
CA ARG A 168 15.50 -10.71 -0.11
C ARG A 168 14.67 -10.72 1.17
N ALA A 169 14.87 -11.72 2.05
CA ALA A 169 14.15 -11.79 3.32
C ALA A 169 14.55 -10.63 4.24
N LYS A 170 15.86 -10.33 4.38
CA LYS A 170 16.36 -9.18 5.14
C LYS A 170 15.83 -7.85 4.60
N LYS A 171 15.81 -7.64 3.29
CA LYS A 171 15.22 -6.44 2.67
C LYS A 171 13.73 -6.34 2.93
N ALA A 172 12.98 -7.45 2.87
CA ALA A 172 11.55 -7.50 3.16
C ALA A 172 11.23 -7.32 4.66
N ALA A 173 12.19 -7.61 5.54
CA ALA A 173 12.05 -7.43 6.99
C ALA A 173 12.13 -5.97 7.43
N GLN A 174 12.71 -5.07 6.62
CA GLN A 174 12.81 -3.64 6.92
C GLN A 174 11.43 -3.05 7.19
N THR A 175 11.36 -2.19 8.22
CA THR A 175 10.15 -1.47 8.60
C THR A 175 10.07 -0.14 7.87
N THR A 176 8.85 0.28 7.53
CA THR A 176 8.60 1.62 6.99
C THR A 176 8.67 2.66 8.11
N VAL A 177 9.17 3.85 7.78
CA VAL A 177 9.18 5.03 8.67
C VAL A 177 8.14 6.02 8.17
N SER A 178 7.44 6.71 9.08
CA SER A 178 6.48 7.75 8.69
C SER A 178 7.21 8.97 8.14
N LEU A 179 6.72 9.50 7.03
CA LEU A 179 7.18 10.79 6.50
C LEU A 179 6.77 11.97 7.39
N ASP A 180 5.70 11.82 8.19
CA ASP A 180 5.25 12.83 9.16
C ASP A 180 6.07 12.80 10.47
N LYS A 181 7.13 11.99 10.52
CA LYS A 181 7.99 11.96 11.71
C LYS A 181 8.71 13.31 11.87
N PRO A 182 8.58 14.00 13.02
CA PRO A 182 9.26 15.26 13.25
C PRO A 182 10.79 15.07 13.28
N LEU A 183 11.54 16.04 12.78
CA LEU A 183 13.01 16.01 12.66
C LEU A 183 13.74 16.47 13.93
N GLY A 184 13.04 17.06 14.91
CA GLY A 184 13.63 17.58 16.15
C GLY A 184 12.84 17.19 17.40
N GLU A 185 13.49 17.26 18.55
CA GLU A 185 12.93 16.73 19.79
C GLU A 185 11.87 17.61 20.48
N GLU A 186 11.71 18.91 20.21
CA GLU A 186 10.76 19.73 21.03
C GLU A 186 10.31 21.08 20.46
N SER A 187 10.51 21.44 19.20
CA SER A 187 9.97 22.69 18.68
C SER A 187 8.79 22.49 17.76
N SER A 188 7.71 23.22 18.02
CA SER A 188 6.49 23.26 17.16
C SER A 188 6.75 23.72 15.72
N ASP A 189 7.98 24.05 15.38
CA ASP A 189 8.45 24.57 14.09
C ASP A 189 9.45 23.63 13.39
N SER A 190 9.67 22.42 13.94
CA SER A 190 10.52 21.42 13.31
C SER A 190 9.76 20.77 12.14
N GLY A 191 10.32 20.90 10.92
CA GLY A 191 9.80 20.23 9.73
C GLY A 191 9.67 18.72 9.91
N VAL A 192 8.95 18.08 9.02
CA VAL A 192 8.78 16.61 9.02
C VAL A 192 9.78 15.95 8.08
N LEU A 193 10.02 14.65 8.28
CA LEU A 193 10.95 13.88 7.43
C LEU A 193 10.60 13.98 5.94
N GLY A 194 9.31 14.11 5.61
CA GLY A 194 8.83 14.28 4.25
C GLY A 194 9.32 15.56 3.55
N ASP A 195 9.60 16.62 4.31
CA ASP A 195 10.03 17.91 3.75
C ASP A 195 11.46 17.86 3.19
N ILE A 196 12.26 16.85 3.56
CA ILE A 196 13.64 16.68 3.09
C ILE A 196 13.68 15.99 1.71
N PHE A 197 12.65 15.23 1.36
CA PHE A 197 12.63 14.49 0.10
C PHE A 197 12.24 15.41 -1.06
N ALA A 198 13.21 15.63 -1.98
CA ALA A 198 12.92 16.31 -3.23
C ALA A 198 12.09 15.40 -4.16
N ASP A 199 11.28 16.00 -5.01
CA ASP A 199 10.61 15.29 -6.11
C ASP A 199 11.53 15.30 -7.34
N ASP A 200 12.22 14.19 -7.57
CA ASP A 200 13.14 14.02 -8.71
C ASP A 200 12.42 13.99 -10.08
N ASN A 201 11.07 13.91 -10.09
CA ASN A 201 10.29 13.91 -11.32
C ASN A 201 9.85 15.32 -11.76
N LEU A 202 9.98 16.32 -10.90
CA LEU A 202 9.67 17.67 -11.27
C LEU A 202 10.82 18.27 -12.11
N PRO A 203 10.51 18.87 -13.27
CA PRO A 203 11.53 19.58 -14.05
C PRO A 203 12.05 20.76 -13.25
N THR A 204 13.35 21.02 -13.36
CA THR A 204 13.93 22.23 -12.76
C THR A 204 13.36 23.49 -13.42
N PRO A 205 13.39 24.67 -12.75
CA PRO A 205 12.94 25.93 -13.34
C PRO A 205 13.66 26.24 -14.65
N GLU A 206 14.92 25.86 -14.77
CA GLU A 206 15.72 25.97 -15.98
C GLU A 206 15.15 25.10 -17.09
N GLN A 207 14.88 23.83 -16.82
CA GLN A 207 14.28 22.89 -17.78
C GLN A 207 12.90 23.36 -18.25
N GLU A 208 12.05 23.85 -17.34
CA GLU A 208 10.73 24.41 -17.69
C GLU A 208 10.87 25.63 -18.60
N THR A 209 11.85 26.50 -18.32
CA THR A 209 12.13 27.67 -19.14
C THR A 209 12.63 27.27 -20.53
N PHE A 210 13.55 26.32 -20.62
CA PHE A 210 14.05 25.77 -21.88
C PHE A 210 12.93 25.14 -22.70
N ASP A 211 12.09 24.33 -22.11
CA ASP A 211 10.95 23.71 -22.77
C ASP A 211 9.96 24.76 -23.31
N SER A 212 9.71 25.79 -22.53
CA SER A 212 8.85 26.91 -22.94
C SER A 212 9.43 27.67 -24.14
N LEU A 213 10.73 27.97 -24.08
CA LEU A 213 11.46 28.65 -25.18
C LEU A 213 11.47 27.76 -26.43
N LEU A 214 11.78 26.47 -26.29
CA LEU A 214 11.78 25.50 -27.39
C LEU A 214 10.42 25.41 -28.05
N LYS A 215 9.32 25.27 -27.24
CA LYS A 215 7.94 25.25 -27.71
C LYS A 215 7.59 26.54 -28.46
N GLY A 216 7.95 27.70 -27.92
CA GLY A 216 7.74 28.99 -28.55
C GLY A 216 8.49 29.11 -29.91
N ARG A 217 9.74 28.67 -29.93
CA ARG A 217 10.58 28.72 -31.17
C ARG A 217 10.03 27.72 -32.22
N LEU A 218 9.70 26.49 -31.81
CA LEU A 218 9.07 25.50 -32.70
C LEU A 218 7.79 26.04 -33.32
N LYS A 219 6.92 26.65 -32.52
CA LYS A 219 5.69 27.28 -33.01
C LYS A 219 5.97 28.38 -34.02
N GLY A 220 6.99 29.20 -33.78
CA GLY A 220 7.46 30.23 -34.73
C GLY A 220 7.92 29.64 -36.05
N LEU A 221 8.77 28.61 -36.02
CA LEU A 221 9.25 27.91 -37.21
C LEU A 221 8.18 27.24 -38.01
N LEU A 222 7.22 26.55 -37.32
CA LEU A 222 6.06 25.92 -37.95
C LEU A 222 5.19 26.96 -38.69
N ASN A 223 5.03 28.16 -38.12
CA ASN A 223 4.26 29.24 -38.76
C ASN A 223 4.98 29.89 -39.94
N LYS A 224 6.32 29.94 -39.90
CA LYS A 224 7.14 30.62 -40.94
C LYS A 224 7.37 29.72 -42.16
N GLU A 225 7.69 28.42 -41.93
CA GLU A 225 8.22 27.54 -42.97
C GLU A 225 7.13 26.61 -43.57
N LEU A 226 6.02 26.42 -42.88
CA LEU A 226 4.97 25.46 -43.30
C LEU A 226 3.68 26.19 -43.73
N THR A 227 3.00 25.60 -44.70
CA THR A 227 1.61 25.99 -45.01
C THR A 227 0.67 25.60 -43.86
N ASP A 228 -0.47 26.26 -43.76
CA ASP A 228 -1.45 25.98 -42.71
C ASP A 228 -1.89 24.52 -42.68
N ARG A 229 -2.01 23.88 -43.84
CA ARG A 229 -2.39 22.49 -43.96
C ARG A 229 -1.29 21.52 -43.48
N GLU A 230 -0.03 21.76 -43.84
CA GLU A 230 1.11 21.00 -43.36
C GLU A 230 1.29 21.15 -41.84
N LYS A 231 1.16 22.36 -41.34
CA LYS A 231 1.24 22.69 -39.90
C LYS A 231 0.19 21.93 -39.09
N HIS A 232 -1.08 21.97 -39.51
CA HIS A 232 -2.17 21.27 -38.80
C HIS A 232 -1.99 19.75 -38.84
N ILE A 233 -1.53 19.18 -39.94
CA ILE A 233 -1.21 17.75 -40.05
C ILE A 233 -0.15 17.36 -39.03
N LEU A 234 0.96 18.13 -38.92
CA LEU A 234 2.01 17.85 -37.95
C LEU A 234 1.54 18.01 -36.51
N LYS A 235 0.73 19.05 -36.22
CA LYS A 235 0.16 19.27 -34.88
C LYS A 235 -0.68 18.10 -34.42
N LEU A 236 -1.59 17.62 -35.27
CA LEU A 236 -2.45 16.49 -34.94
C LEU A 236 -1.65 15.17 -34.88
N ARG A 237 -0.68 14.98 -35.78
CA ARG A 237 0.09 13.74 -35.86
C ARG A 237 1.00 13.55 -34.64
N TYR A 238 1.63 14.62 -34.16
CA TYR A 238 2.58 14.62 -33.05
C TYR A 238 1.99 15.12 -31.73
N GLY A 239 0.70 15.52 -31.70
CA GLY A 239 0.05 15.98 -30.49
C GLY A 239 0.63 17.28 -29.93
N LEU A 240 1.06 18.21 -30.78
CA LEU A 240 1.78 19.41 -30.35
C LEU A 240 0.91 20.43 -29.58
N GLU A 241 -0.41 20.32 -29.65
CA GLU A 241 -1.36 21.20 -28.94
C GLU A 241 -2.18 20.48 -27.86
N ASP A 242 -2.65 19.28 -28.18
CA ASP A 242 -3.57 18.52 -27.32
C ASP A 242 -2.90 17.31 -26.64
N TYR A 243 -1.60 17.14 -26.79
CA TYR A 243 -0.79 16.04 -26.26
C TYR A 243 -1.28 14.64 -26.70
N LYS A 244 -2.13 14.54 -27.75
CA LYS A 244 -2.64 13.29 -28.30
C LYS A 244 -2.08 13.05 -29.69
N THR A 245 -1.23 12.05 -29.82
CA THR A 245 -0.72 11.60 -31.11
C THR A 245 -1.81 10.84 -31.88
N ARG A 246 -2.02 11.15 -33.16
CA ARG A 246 -3.02 10.52 -34.01
C ARG A 246 -2.35 9.69 -35.11
N THR A 247 -3.04 8.65 -35.57
CA THR A 247 -2.59 7.82 -36.68
C THR A 247 -2.74 8.58 -38.02
N LEU A 248 -2.08 8.08 -39.09
CA LEU A 248 -2.24 8.68 -40.42
C LEU A 248 -3.67 8.56 -40.96
N GLU A 249 -4.39 7.52 -40.56
CA GLU A 249 -5.80 7.30 -40.92
C GLU A 249 -6.71 8.32 -40.25
N GLU A 250 -6.61 8.45 -38.92
CA GLU A 250 -7.39 9.42 -38.15
C GLU A 250 -7.17 10.88 -38.64
N VAL A 251 -5.92 11.22 -38.98
CA VAL A 251 -5.63 12.54 -39.55
C VAL A 251 -6.22 12.65 -40.97
N GLY A 252 -6.23 11.56 -41.74
CA GLY A 252 -6.85 11.50 -43.05
C GLY A 252 -8.36 11.75 -42.98
N GLU A 253 -9.04 11.17 -42.02
CA GLU A 253 -10.49 11.39 -41.78
C GLU A 253 -10.78 12.84 -41.42
N VAL A 254 -9.97 13.49 -40.58
CA VAL A 254 -10.15 14.91 -40.18
C VAL A 254 -10.05 15.85 -41.38
N PHE A 255 -9.16 15.55 -42.38
CA PHE A 255 -8.93 16.41 -43.55
C PHE A 255 -9.61 15.92 -44.81
N ASP A 256 -10.38 14.84 -44.76
CA ASP A 256 -11.04 14.20 -45.92
C ASP A 256 -10.04 13.88 -47.05
N ILE A 257 -8.89 13.25 -46.70
CA ILE A 257 -7.83 12.83 -47.62
C ILE A 257 -7.34 11.43 -47.30
N SER A 258 -6.79 10.76 -48.32
CA SER A 258 -6.24 9.43 -48.14
C SER A 258 -5.04 9.41 -47.18
N ARG A 259 -4.86 8.29 -46.43
CA ARG A 259 -3.69 8.01 -45.60
C ARG A 259 -2.35 8.32 -46.28
N GLU A 260 -2.22 7.89 -47.55
CA GLU A 260 -1.01 8.12 -48.33
C GLU A 260 -0.78 9.62 -48.58
N ARG A 261 -1.85 10.39 -48.79
CA ARG A 261 -1.75 11.83 -48.98
C ARG A 261 -1.30 12.54 -47.72
N VAL A 262 -1.79 12.11 -46.54
CA VAL A 262 -1.28 12.60 -45.23
C VAL A 262 0.21 12.32 -45.12
N ARG A 263 0.68 11.08 -45.43
CA ARG A 263 2.07 10.71 -45.38
C ARG A 263 2.94 11.59 -46.27
N GLN A 264 2.48 11.87 -47.49
CA GLN A 264 3.20 12.76 -48.42
C GLN A 264 3.32 14.18 -47.89
N LEU A 265 2.25 14.72 -47.32
CA LEU A 265 2.26 16.07 -46.73
C LEU A 265 3.13 16.12 -45.48
N GLN A 266 3.09 15.11 -44.64
CA GLN A 266 3.99 14.96 -43.48
C GLN A 266 5.45 14.96 -43.90
N ASN A 267 5.82 14.13 -44.88
CA ASN A 267 7.20 14.02 -45.36
C ASN A 267 7.69 15.35 -45.95
N ARG A 268 6.87 16.04 -46.75
CA ARG A 268 7.22 17.36 -47.27
C ARG A 268 7.41 18.41 -46.16
N ALA A 269 6.56 18.38 -45.15
CA ALA A 269 6.68 19.27 -44.03
C ALA A 269 7.97 19.01 -43.22
N ILE A 270 8.30 17.74 -43.00
CA ILE A 270 9.55 17.36 -42.30
C ILE A 270 10.77 17.74 -43.15
N GLU A 271 10.74 17.53 -44.45
CA GLU A 271 11.82 17.90 -45.36
C GLU A 271 12.13 19.42 -45.31
N LYS A 272 11.07 20.26 -45.28
CA LYS A 272 11.24 21.71 -45.11
C LYS A 272 11.88 22.08 -43.77
N LEU A 273 11.57 21.37 -42.70
CA LEU A 273 12.15 21.57 -41.34
C LEU A 273 13.56 20.97 -41.18
N GLN A 274 13.95 20.03 -42.05
CA GLN A 274 15.30 19.42 -42.02
C GLN A 274 16.39 20.28 -42.66
N ARG A 275 16.09 21.48 -43.09
CA ARG A 275 17.11 22.40 -43.64
C ARG A 275 18.25 22.64 -42.63
N PRO A 276 19.51 22.73 -43.10
CA PRO A 276 20.67 22.82 -42.20
C PRO A 276 20.54 23.95 -41.16
N GLU A 277 20.03 25.11 -41.60
CA GLU A 277 19.84 26.29 -40.76
C GLU A 277 18.89 26.05 -39.59
N ILE A 278 17.75 25.39 -39.85
CA ILE A 278 16.74 25.07 -38.84
C ILE A 278 17.26 23.96 -37.92
N LYS A 279 17.94 22.97 -38.49
CA LYS A 279 18.50 21.87 -37.72
C LYS A 279 19.59 22.36 -36.75
N GLU A 280 20.42 23.28 -37.16
CA GLU A 280 21.46 23.90 -36.30
C GLU A 280 20.79 24.72 -35.18
N GLU A 281 19.79 25.51 -35.54
CA GLU A 281 19.04 26.33 -34.59
C GLU A 281 18.34 25.48 -33.52
N LEU A 282 17.60 24.43 -33.88
CA LEU A 282 16.97 23.53 -32.94
C LEU A 282 17.97 22.64 -32.18
N GLY A 283 19.10 22.30 -32.82
CA GLY A 283 20.15 21.50 -32.22
C GLY A 283 20.86 22.19 -31.04
N ARG A 284 20.87 23.52 -31.00
CA ARG A 284 21.41 24.30 -29.86
C ARG A 284 20.57 24.07 -28.60
N TYR A 285 19.25 23.98 -28.73
CA TYR A 285 18.34 23.70 -27.60
C TYR A 285 18.47 22.26 -27.10
N LYS A 286 18.73 21.29 -27.99
CA LYS A 286 18.93 19.89 -27.62
C LYS A 286 20.22 19.68 -26.81
N LYS A 287 21.32 20.31 -27.21
CA LYS A 287 22.60 20.20 -26.47
C LYS A 287 22.48 20.73 -25.05
N LEU A 288 21.78 21.84 -24.86
CA LEU A 288 21.56 22.43 -23.53
C LEU A 288 20.73 21.56 -22.59
N SER A 289 19.89 20.64 -23.11
CA SER A 289 19.12 19.68 -22.31
C SER A 289 19.86 18.36 -22.03
N GLU A 290 21.01 18.10 -22.68
CA GLU A 290 21.81 16.88 -22.52
C GLU A 290 23.11 17.11 -21.70
N GLU A 291 23.44 18.34 -21.37
CA GLU A 291 24.66 18.70 -20.61
C GLU A 291 24.44 18.83 -19.10
N GLU A 292 23.24 18.50 -18.60
CA GLU A 292 22.89 18.35 -17.17
C GLU A 292 22.58 16.89 -16.83
#